data_147850d3ea4d582c0c4f2d1b17a16441
#
_entry.id   147850d3ea4d582c0c4f2d1b17a16441
#
_cell.length_a   1.000
_cell.length_b   1.000
_cell.length_c   1.000
_cell.angle_alpha   90.00
_cell.angle_beta   90.00
_cell.angle_gamma   90.00
#
_symmetry.space_group_name_H-M   'P 1'
#
loop_
_entity.id
_entity.type
_entity.pdbx_description
1 polymer ?
#
loop_
_entity_poly.entity_id
_entity_poly.type
_entity_poly.pdbx_seq_one_letter_code
_entity_poly.pdbx_strand_id
1 'polypeptide(L)'
;MNITFNSIDIKGFRSLGECTLDLKANGFVSIKGINNYEENTSSNGSGKSSIMEAMNWCLFGKTSSGIADVLNKYSKTPCKVVLDFMIDNTSYQIIRMIGYPKQESSVQLFQGDKDISCRNKSDTDKLIRSIIPFSQDIFLSTIFLSQGFSGRMSLLSPSARKERLEILANIDEEVNKFKDQISEKQAELTAKSSELEKKISYTNGEITVYTNEKELIEISLEQIKGFSEDDLKVPVEVLETKLKKLDPLIKDTQDKINKTIINIEKLKAASSNFEKQHSDLENKKDEYMKKLSVVKKCYCPTCNQEIKDKNTSDTLTKDYKNILRNCEEEEVNLIQKESEFASALANQKEILTSYKEKKTSLESMYNKLSTTVDTYYKNKELYESTQKDAKKLKEYQEKIAKATVIVQELTSENSKYLTKIDVAKHIQQMITKDFRAYLLTDIVGFMNNKLSEYSRVLFSNDTDLIHISTDSSKLDIFLGDTQYESLSGGEKKKIDLALVLAQRDIALQVSGFSCNIIIFDEILENLDEQASNVALTLLNSVSEEIESLYIISHNNYSIPVDSTITVTKNKDQISSVNIV
;
A
#
# COMPACT_ATOMS: atom_id res chain seq x y z
N MET A 1 -11.73 3.57 -18.82
CA MET A 1 -10.50 3.93 -19.54
C MET A 1 -10.22 2.83 -20.57
N ASN A 2 -10.14 3.15 -21.84
CA ASN A 2 -9.92 2.15 -22.89
C ASN A 2 -8.51 2.29 -23.47
N ILE A 3 -7.73 1.19 -23.47
CA ILE A 3 -6.44 1.16 -24.11
C ILE A 3 -6.53 0.32 -25.40
N THR A 4 -6.10 0.90 -26.51
CA THR A 4 -6.07 0.24 -27.82
C THR A 4 -4.64 0.22 -28.33
N PHE A 5 -4.03 -0.96 -28.38
CA PHE A 5 -2.74 -1.15 -29.03
C PHE A 5 -2.92 -1.18 -30.54
N ASN A 6 -2.21 -0.32 -31.25
CA ASN A 6 -2.36 -0.15 -32.68
C ASN A 6 -1.36 -1.01 -33.44
N SER A 7 -0.07 -0.82 -33.16
CA SER A 7 1.02 -1.52 -33.84
C SER A 7 2.26 -1.62 -32.98
N ILE A 8 3.10 -2.59 -33.30
CA ILE A 8 4.43 -2.74 -32.75
C ILE A 8 5.46 -2.95 -33.82
N ASP A 9 6.52 -2.12 -33.84
CA ASP A 9 7.70 -2.28 -34.66
C ASP A 9 8.87 -2.77 -33.82
N ILE A 10 9.45 -3.87 -34.21
CA ILE A 10 10.52 -4.54 -33.50
C ILE A 10 11.75 -4.64 -34.38
N LYS A 11 12.91 -4.24 -33.89
CA LYS A 11 14.20 -4.41 -34.52
C LYS A 11 15.25 -4.89 -33.55
N GLY A 12 15.85 -6.02 -33.82
CA GLY A 12 17.00 -6.55 -33.07
C GLY A 12 16.66 -6.97 -31.62
N PHE A 13 15.41 -7.36 -31.35
CA PHE A 13 14.99 -7.78 -30.01
C PHE A 13 15.17 -9.30 -29.87
N ARG A 14 16.07 -9.73 -28.99
CA ARG A 14 16.42 -11.15 -28.78
C ARG A 14 16.79 -11.82 -30.12
N SER A 15 16.05 -12.87 -30.51
CA SER A 15 16.24 -13.53 -31.82
C SER A 15 15.56 -12.82 -32.97
N LEU A 16 14.64 -11.90 -32.71
CA LEU A 16 13.89 -11.22 -33.77
C LEU A 16 14.78 -10.23 -34.53
N GLY A 17 14.73 -10.32 -35.84
CA GLY A 17 15.38 -9.37 -36.74
C GLY A 17 14.60 -8.07 -36.84
N GLU A 18 13.78 -7.94 -37.86
CA GLU A 18 12.92 -6.78 -38.08
C GLU A 18 11.50 -7.26 -38.39
N CYS A 19 10.51 -6.73 -37.67
CA CYS A 19 9.11 -7.01 -37.97
C CYS A 19 8.21 -5.87 -37.50
N THR A 20 7.13 -5.67 -38.21
CA THR A 20 6.02 -4.77 -37.89
C THR A 20 4.75 -5.59 -37.80
N LEU A 21 4.00 -5.41 -36.70
CA LEU A 21 2.72 -6.07 -36.51
C LEU A 21 1.63 -5.02 -36.27
N ASP A 22 0.55 -5.11 -37.02
CA ASP A 22 -0.69 -4.45 -36.68
C ASP A 22 -1.38 -5.27 -35.56
N LEU A 23 -1.84 -4.60 -34.52
CA LEU A 23 -2.46 -5.23 -33.34
C LEU A 23 -3.98 -5.02 -33.29
N LYS A 24 -4.54 -4.33 -34.30
CA LYS A 24 -5.97 -4.03 -34.37
C LYS A 24 -6.76 -5.08 -35.11
N ALA A 25 -7.92 -5.42 -34.56
CA ALA A 25 -8.97 -6.18 -35.26
C ALA A 25 -8.51 -7.44 -36.01
N ASN A 26 -7.56 -8.18 -35.42
CA ASN A 26 -6.99 -9.36 -36.05
C ASN A 26 -7.79 -10.65 -35.76
N GLY A 27 -8.83 -10.56 -34.91
CA GLY A 27 -9.62 -11.70 -34.50
C GLY A 27 -8.78 -12.73 -33.71
N PHE A 28 -8.96 -14.01 -33.98
CA PHE A 28 -8.23 -15.09 -33.35
C PHE A 28 -6.95 -15.45 -34.12
N VAL A 29 -5.80 -15.11 -33.57
CA VAL A 29 -4.48 -15.20 -34.23
C VAL A 29 -3.64 -16.31 -33.63
N SER A 30 -3.13 -17.20 -34.46
CA SER A 30 -2.14 -18.22 -34.07
C SER A 30 -0.72 -17.76 -34.36
N ILE A 31 0.17 -17.82 -33.36
CA ILE A 31 1.61 -17.55 -33.54
C ILE A 31 2.36 -18.88 -33.52
N LYS A 32 2.89 -19.28 -34.66
CA LYS A 32 3.64 -20.52 -34.84
C LYS A 32 5.13 -20.26 -35.02
N GLY A 33 5.96 -21.23 -34.67
CA GLY A 33 7.40 -21.14 -34.84
C GLY A 33 7.94 -22.21 -35.78
N ILE A 34 8.92 -21.83 -36.60
CA ILE A 34 9.74 -22.73 -37.36
C ILE A 34 11.21 -22.45 -36.98
N ASN A 35 11.91 -23.48 -36.53
CA ASN A 35 13.32 -23.37 -36.18
C ASN A 35 14.16 -24.13 -37.22
N ASN A 36 14.78 -23.42 -38.15
CA ASN A 36 15.66 -24.00 -39.15
C ASN A 36 17.11 -24.09 -38.72
N TYR A 37 17.41 -23.68 -37.48
CA TYR A 37 18.77 -23.73 -36.89
C TYR A 37 19.07 -25.08 -36.23
N GLU A 38 18.07 -25.68 -35.57
CA GLU A 38 18.22 -26.95 -34.85
C GLU A 38 17.37 -28.02 -35.54
N GLU A 39 18.01 -29.05 -36.09
CA GLU A 39 17.32 -30.13 -36.82
C GLU A 39 16.32 -30.94 -35.99
N ASN A 40 16.45 -30.93 -34.65
CA ASN A 40 15.61 -31.72 -33.72
C ASN A 40 14.54 -30.90 -32.98
N THR A 41 14.43 -29.60 -33.23
CA THR A 41 13.46 -28.72 -32.57
C THR A 41 12.66 -27.93 -33.59
N SER A 42 11.52 -28.46 -33.99
CA SER A 42 10.71 -27.86 -35.09
C SER A 42 10.14 -26.47 -34.80
N SER A 43 9.97 -26.09 -33.53
CA SER A 43 9.32 -24.82 -33.15
C SER A 43 9.98 -24.12 -31.96
N ASN A 44 10.64 -24.86 -31.05
CA ASN A 44 11.24 -24.27 -29.85
C ASN A 44 12.40 -23.34 -30.20
N GLY A 45 12.53 -22.25 -29.44
CA GLY A 45 13.59 -21.27 -29.65
C GLY A 45 13.49 -20.44 -30.92
N SER A 46 12.38 -20.50 -31.67
CA SER A 46 12.15 -19.69 -32.87
C SER A 46 11.92 -18.19 -32.58
N GLY A 47 11.60 -17.83 -31.32
CA GLY A 47 11.39 -16.44 -30.91
C GLY A 47 9.93 -15.99 -30.88
N LYS A 48 8.97 -16.91 -30.85
CA LYS A 48 7.53 -16.61 -30.79
C LYS A 48 7.16 -15.65 -29.67
N SER A 49 7.49 -16.04 -28.43
CA SER A 49 7.20 -15.23 -27.23
C SER A 49 7.99 -13.91 -27.20
N SER A 50 9.08 -13.81 -27.97
CA SER A 50 9.88 -12.59 -28.04
C SER A 50 9.12 -11.41 -28.65
N ILE A 51 8.11 -11.64 -29.50
CA ILE A 51 7.26 -10.59 -30.06
C ILE A 51 6.53 -9.87 -28.92
N MET A 52 5.88 -10.64 -28.06
CA MET A 52 5.08 -10.09 -26.97
C MET A 52 5.93 -9.59 -25.78
N GLU A 53 7.07 -10.22 -25.59
CA GLU A 53 8.08 -9.72 -24.65
C GLU A 53 8.68 -8.37 -25.08
N ALA A 54 8.76 -8.09 -26.38
CA ALA A 54 9.17 -6.78 -26.87
C ALA A 54 8.15 -5.70 -26.46
N MET A 55 6.84 -6.01 -26.50
CA MET A 55 5.80 -5.12 -26.00
C MET A 55 5.95 -4.85 -24.50
N ASN A 56 6.08 -5.91 -23.69
CA ASN A 56 6.30 -5.82 -22.25
C ASN A 56 7.54 -4.95 -21.92
N TRP A 57 8.64 -5.23 -22.62
CA TRP A 57 9.87 -4.43 -22.47
C TRP A 57 9.68 -2.97 -22.89
N CYS A 58 8.95 -2.71 -23.97
CA CYS A 58 8.68 -1.36 -24.44
C CYS A 58 7.91 -0.55 -23.39
N LEU A 59 6.87 -1.14 -22.80
CA LEU A 59 6.04 -0.51 -21.77
C LEU A 59 6.79 -0.30 -20.46
N PHE A 60 7.44 -1.33 -19.92
CA PHE A 60 7.94 -1.34 -18.54
C PHE A 60 9.47 -1.30 -18.40
N GLY A 61 10.21 -1.41 -19.49
CA GLY A 61 11.69 -1.49 -19.47
C GLY A 61 12.24 -2.81 -18.92
N LYS A 62 11.37 -3.80 -18.71
CA LYS A 62 11.69 -5.14 -18.20
C LYS A 62 10.94 -6.18 -19.02
N THR A 63 11.46 -7.41 -19.08
CA THR A 63 10.74 -8.56 -19.60
C THR A 63 10.03 -9.31 -18.46
N SER A 64 9.22 -10.32 -18.76
CA SER A 64 8.56 -11.16 -17.76
C SER A 64 9.55 -11.88 -16.84
N SER A 65 10.76 -12.16 -17.31
CA SER A 65 11.86 -12.76 -16.55
C SER A 65 12.76 -11.74 -15.83
N GLY A 66 12.41 -10.45 -15.85
CA GLY A 66 13.13 -9.38 -15.18
C GLY A 66 14.01 -8.52 -16.13
N ILE A 67 15.17 -8.06 -15.67
CA ILE A 67 16.13 -7.35 -16.53
C ILE A 67 16.77 -8.38 -17.44
N ALA A 68 16.26 -8.44 -18.66
CA ALA A 68 16.73 -9.42 -19.63
C ALA A 68 17.76 -8.83 -20.58
N ASP A 69 18.58 -9.72 -21.09
CA ASP A 69 19.36 -9.52 -22.28
C ASP A 69 18.40 -9.40 -23.48
N VAL A 70 18.13 -8.18 -23.89
CA VAL A 70 17.19 -7.86 -24.98
C VAL A 70 17.90 -7.75 -26.34
N LEU A 71 19.23 -7.61 -26.33
CA LEU A 71 20.02 -7.52 -27.55
C LEU A 71 20.14 -8.89 -28.23
N ASN A 72 20.11 -8.87 -29.54
CA ASN A 72 20.39 -10.07 -30.30
C ASN A 72 21.88 -10.45 -30.15
N LYS A 73 22.13 -11.63 -29.59
CA LYS A 73 23.50 -12.10 -29.29
C LYS A 73 24.30 -12.41 -30.55
N TYR A 74 23.63 -12.71 -31.62
CA TYR A 74 24.25 -13.18 -32.87
C TYR A 74 24.45 -12.07 -33.90
N SER A 75 23.45 -11.25 -34.11
CA SER A 75 23.52 -10.15 -35.10
C SER A 75 24.25 -8.92 -34.60
N LYS A 76 24.41 -8.78 -33.27
CA LYS A 76 24.94 -7.57 -32.59
C LYS A 76 24.25 -6.26 -33.06
N THR A 77 23.07 -6.35 -33.65
CA THR A 77 22.27 -5.19 -34.06
C THR A 77 21.70 -4.49 -32.85
N PRO A 78 21.70 -3.14 -32.84
CA PRO A 78 21.00 -2.40 -31.80
C PRO A 78 19.52 -2.78 -31.76
N CYS A 79 18.96 -2.82 -30.55
CA CYS A 79 17.54 -3.09 -30.36
C CYS A 79 16.73 -1.79 -30.36
N LYS A 80 15.64 -1.77 -31.14
CA LYS A 80 14.64 -0.70 -31.13
C LYS A 80 13.26 -1.35 -31.16
N VAL A 81 12.39 -0.92 -30.22
CA VAL A 81 10.98 -1.26 -30.22
C VAL A 81 10.18 0.03 -30.23
N VAL A 82 9.21 0.11 -31.11
CA VAL A 82 8.23 1.20 -31.18
C VAL A 82 6.85 0.60 -30.93
N LEU A 83 6.12 1.16 -30.01
CA LEU A 83 4.77 0.74 -29.69
C LEU A 83 3.81 1.91 -29.81
N ASP A 84 2.86 1.78 -30.74
CA ASP A 84 1.79 2.74 -30.95
C ASP A 84 0.51 2.28 -30.28
N PHE A 85 -0.09 3.13 -29.47
CA PHE A 85 -1.31 2.82 -28.75
C PHE A 85 -2.15 4.08 -28.48
N MET A 86 -3.40 3.87 -28.15
CA MET A 86 -4.31 4.93 -27.72
C MET A 86 -4.80 4.66 -26.31
N ILE A 87 -4.99 5.72 -25.55
CA ILE A 87 -5.74 5.68 -24.30
C ILE A 87 -6.95 6.60 -24.49
N ASP A 88 -8.13 6.01 -24.45
CA ASP A 88 -9.38 6.64 -24.88
C ASP A 88 -9.23 7.26 -26.28
N ASN A 89 -9.24 8.57 -26.41
CA ASN A 89 -9.07 9.27 -27.69
C ASN A 89 -7.68 9.89 -27.90
N THR A 90 -6.73 9.60 -27.02
CA THR A 90 -5.39 10.19 -27.08
C THR A 90 -4.38 9.17 -27.60
N SER A 91 -3.69 9.52 -28.68
CA SER A 91 -2.63 8.68 -29.27
C SER A 91 -1.32 8.86 -28.54
N TYR A 92 -0.63 7.74 -28.30
CA TYR A 92 0.70 7.68 -27.73
C TYR A 92 1.61 6.77 -28.53
N GLN A 93 2.90 7.10 -28.54
CA GLN A 93 3.95 6.24 -29.07
C GLN A 93 5.11 6.16 -28.07
N ILE A 94 5.54 4.95 -27.76
CA ILE A 94 6.76 4.69 -26.97
C ILE A 94 7.83 4.15 -27.92
N ILE A 95 9.01 4.76 -27.89
CA ILE A 95 10.20 4.28 -28.60
C ILE A 95 11.25 3.92 -27.56
N ARG A 96 11.59 2.64 -27.47
CA ARG A 96 12.64 2.18 -26.55
C ARG A 96 13.80 1.58 -27.33
N MET A 97 15.00 2.02 -27.00
CA MET A 97 16.21 1.64 -27.72
C MET A 97 17.34 1.24 -26.77
N ILE A 98 18.18 0.30 -27.19
CA ILE A 98 19.41 -0.10 -26.49
C ILE A 98 20.48 -0.57 -27.49
N GLY A 99 21.75 -0.33 -27.17
CA GLY A 99 22.90 -0.77 -27.97
C GLY A 99 23.25 0.14 -29.15
N TYR A 100 22.67 1.35 -29.24
CA TYR A 100 23.04 2.33 -30.27
C TYR A 100 24.33 3.07 -29.92
N PRO A 101 25.21 3.36 -30.89
CA PRO A 101 26.41 4.17 -30.67
C PRO A 101 26.02 5.53 -30.08
N LYS A 102 26.69 5.92 -29.00
CA LYS A 102 26.43 7.16 -28.24
C LYS A 102 25.14 7.19 -27.38
N GLN A 103 24.31 6.16 -27.44
CA GLN A 103 23.12 6.01 -26.58
C GLN A 103 23.02 4.54 -26.13
N GLU A 104 23.61 4.20 -24.97
CA GLU A 104 23.54 2.82 -24.48
C GLU A 104 22.12 2.34 -24.23
N SER A 105 21.23 3.24 -23.78
CA SER A 105 19.81 2.96 -23.58
C SER A 105 19.01 4.26 -23.56
N SER A 106 17.95 4.34 -24.35
CA SER A 106 17.04 5.49 -24.35
C SER A 106 15.58 5.06 -24.40
N VAL A 107 14.71 5.94 -23.94
CA VAL A 107 13.27 5.82 -24.08
C VAL A 107 12.70 7.19 -24.44
N GLN A 108 11.81 7.20 -25.43
CA GLN A 108 11.07 8.39 -25.85
C GLN A 108 9.58 8.12 -25.75
N LEU A 109 8.82 9.15 -25.45
CA LEU A 109 7.36 9.11 -25.33
C LEU A 109 6.77 10.27 -26.11
N PHE A 110 5.85 9.96 -26.99
CA PHE A 110 5.11 10.94 -27.78
C PHE A 110 3.64 10.89 -27.41
N GLN A 111 3.00 12.04 -27.44
CA GLN A 111 1.55 12.21 -27.37
C GLN A 111 1.09 12.89 -28.66
N GLY A 112 0.45 12.14 -29.54
CA GLY A 112 0.30 12.56 -30.92
C GLY A 112 1.69 12.83 -31.54
N ASP A 113 1.87 13.99 -32.18
CA ASP A 113 3.15 14.39 -32.78
C ASP A 113 4.11 15.07 -31.80
N LYS A 114 3.70 15.25 -30.54
CA LYS A 114 4.49 15.98 -29.56
C LYS A 114 5.35 15.04 -28.74
N ASP A 115 6.68 15.25 -28.76
CA ASP A 115 7.60 14.59 -27.84
C ASP A 115 7.40 15.15 -26.43
N ILE A 116 7.00 14.28 -25.48
CA ILE A 116 6.80 14.58 -24.07
C ILE A 116 7.80 13.86 -23.18
N SER A 117 8.88 13.34 -23.74
CA SER A 117 9.95 12.66 -23.02
C SER A 117 10.61 13.59 -22.00
N CYS A 118 11.01 13.04 -20.86
CA CYS A 118 11.80 13.75 -19.86
C CYS A 118 13.30 13.75 -20.25
N ARG A 119 14.09 14.57 -19.54
CA ARG A 119 15.54 14.70 -19.80
C ARG A 119 16.33 13.40 -19.65
N ASN A 120 15.86 12.50 -18.81
CA ASN A 120 16.52 11.22 -18.57
C ASN A 120 15.52 10.06 -18.68
N LYS A 121 16.08 8.87 -18.88
CA LYS A 121 15.31 7.62 -19.04
C LYS A 121 14.43 7.32 -17.83
N SER A 122 14.94 7.49 -16.61
CA SER A 122 14.21 7.14 -15.39
C SER A 122 12.94 7.96 -15.22
N ASP A 123 13.00 9.25 -15.54
CA ASP A 123 11.84 10.14 -15.39
C ASP A 123 10.85 9.93 -16.54
N THR A 124 11.34 9.62 -17.77
CA THR A 124 10.46 9.19 -18.86
C THR A 124 9.76 7.88 -18.53
N ASP A 125 10.45 6.91 -17.93
CA ASP A 125 9.85 5.65 -17.46
C ASP A 125 8.80 5.88 -16.35
N LYS A 126 8.99 6.85 -15.46
CA LYS A 126 7.96 7.24 -14.47
C LYS A 126 6.75 7.88 -15.16
N LEU A 127 6.98 8.75 -16.14
CA LEU A 127 5.90 9.38 -16.90
C LEU A 127 5.09 8.34 -17.67
N ILE A 128 5.73 7.37 -18.33
CA ILE A 128 5.05 6.26 -18.99
C ILE A 128 4.15 5.52 -18.00
N ARG A 129 4.68 5.17 -16.81
CA ARG A 129 3.91 4.46 -15.77
C ARG A 129 2.74 5.28 -15.21
N SER A 130 2.81 6.60 -15.22
CA SER A 130 1.70 7.46 -14.79
C SER A 130 0.59 7.59 -15.84
N ILE A 131 0.91 7.34 -17.11
CA ILE A 131 -0.04 7.40 -18.23
C ILE A 131 -0.73 6.06 -18.44
N ILE A 132 0.03 4.95 -18.33
CA ILE A 132 -0.52 3.59 -18.51
C ILE A 132 -1.40 3.24 -17.31
N PRO A 133 -2.66 2.78 -17.52
CA PRO A 133 -3.62 2.54 -16.44
C PRO A 133 -3.36 1.27 -15.60
N PHE A 134 -2.25 0.57 -15.82
CA PHE A 134 -1.96 -0.68 -15.16
C PHE A 134 -0.45 -0.88 -14.89
N SER A 135 -0.14 -1.69 -13.88
CA SER A 135 1.22 -2.14 -13.59
C SER A 135 1.66 -3.27 -14.50
N GLN A 136 2.96 -3.59 -14.49
CA GLN A 136 3.48 -4.76 -15.22
C GLN A 136 2.82 -6.07 -14.74
N ASP A 137 2.53 -6.21 -13.44
CA ASP A 137 1.88 -7.40 -12.90
C ASP A 137 0.46 -7.57 -13.42
N ILE A 138 -0.29 -6.46 -13.54
CA ILE A 138 -1.61 -6.46 -14.17
C ILE A 138 -1.47 -6.82 -15.66
N PHE A 139 -0.54 -6.20 -16.40
CA PHE A 139 -0.28 -6.53 -17.79
C PHE A 139 -0.03 -8.03 -18.00
N LEU A 140 0.84 -8.62 -17.19
CA LEU A 140 1.20 -10.04 -17.26
C LEU A 140 0.10 -11.00 -16.78
N SER A 141 -0.89 -10.50 -16.06
CA SER A 141 -2.03 -11.31 -15.57
C SER A 141 -3.32 -11.09 -16.35
N THR A 142 -3.38 -10.08 -17.23
CA THR A 142 -4.61 -9.74 -17.96
C THR A 142 -4.44 -9.68 -19.46
N ILE A 143 -3.30 -9.19 -19.95
CA ILE A 143 -3.06 -8.94 -21.36
C ILE A 143 -2.05 -9.93 -21.95
N PHE A 144 -0.93 -10.16 -21.27
CA PHE A 144 0.11 -11.09 -21.69
C PHE A 144 0.28 -12.24 -20.68
N LEU A 145 -0.42 -13.31 -20.91
CA LEU A 145 -0.46 -14.50 -20.04
C LEU A 145 0.66 -15.46 -20.43
N SER A 146 1.87 -15.19 -19.92
CA SER A 146 3.07 -15.95 -20.28
C SER A 146 3.19 -17.27 -19.51
N GLN A 147 3.84 -18.27 -20.14
CA GLN A 147 4.06 -19.60 -19.58
C GLN A 147 4.80 -19.58 -18.21
N GLY A 148 5.77 -18.70 -18.08
CA GLY A 148 6.63 -18.60 -16.88
C GLY A 148 6.13 -17.66 -15.81
N PHE A 149 4.91 -17.12 -15.92
CA PHE A 149 4.42 -16.18 -14.93
C PHE A 149 4.22 -16.84 -13.57
N SER A 150 5.03 -16.45 -12.59
CA SER A 150 5.01 -16.98 -11.22
C SER A 150 3.72 -16.69 -10.45
N GLY A 151 2.82 -15.89 -11.03
CA GLY A 151 1.52 -15.52 -10.46
C GLY A 151 0.39 -16.49 -10.79
N ARG A 152 0.65 -17.65 -11.39
CA ARG A 152 -0.40 -18.68 -11.58
C ARG A 152 -0.89 -19.15 -10.22
N MET A 153 -2.17 -18.88 -9.95
CA MET A 153 -2.80 -19.15 -8.66
C MET A 153 -2.68 -20.62 -8.25
N SER A 154 -2.78 -21.54 -9.19
CA SER A 154 -2.69 -22.98 -8.96
C SER A 154 -1.32 -23.45 -8.42
N LEU A 155 -0.24 -22.74 -8.76
CA LEU A 155 1.12 -23.07 -8.33
C LEU A 155 1.49 -22.47 -6.98
N LEU A 156 0.66 -21.59 -6.46
CA LEU A 156 0.88 -20.93 -5.17
C LEU A 156 0.38 -21.80 -4.02
N SER A 157 0.95 -21.62 -2.83
CA SER A 157 0.37 -22.18 -1.61
C SER A 157 -1.00 -21.55 -1.32
N PRO A 158 -1.89 -22.22 -0.58
CA PRO A 158 -3.23 -21.68 -0.27
C PRO A 158 -3.22 -20.27 0.35
N SER A 159 -2.25 -19.95 1.20
CA SER A 159 -2.09 -18.60 1.75
C SER A 159 -1.63 -17.59 0.70
N ALA A 160 -0.69 -17.98 -0.16
CA ALA A 160 -0.22 -17.11 -1.25
C ALA A 160 -1.27 -16.92 -2.35
N ARG A 161 -2.17 -17.90 -2.55
CA ARG A 161 -3.35 -17.74 -3.43
C ARG A 161 -4.27 -16.64 -2.96
N LYS A 162 -4.55 -16.60 -1.64
CA LYS A 162 -5.35 -15.56 -1.03
C LYS A 162 -4.70 -14.19 -1.17
N GLU A 163 -3.42 -14.07 -0.82
CA GLU A 163 -2.65 -12.83 -0.98
C GLU A 163 -2.65 -12.36 -2.43
N ARG A 164 -2.48 -13.28 -3.38
CA ARG A 164 -2.53 -12.96 -4.82
C ARG A 164 -3.89 -12.42 -5.24
N LEU A 165 -4.98 -13.00 -4.76
CA LEU A 165 -6.34 -12.52 -5.03
C LEU A 165 -6.57 -11.13 -4.44
N GLU A 166 -6.12 -10.89 -3.23
CA GLU A 166 -6.19 -9.57 -2.58
C GLU A 166 -5.40 -8.50 -3.35
N ILE A 167 -4.23 -8.85 -3.89
CA ILE A 167 -3.42 -7.95 -4.74
C ILE A 167 -4.14 -7.65 -6.07
N LEU A 168 -4.64 -8.67 -6.76
CA LEU A 168 -5.37 -8.50 -8.03
C LEU A 168 -6.63 -7.66 -7.85
N ALA A 169 -7.33 -7.85 -6.75
CA ALA A 169 -8.51 -7.10 -6.38
C ALA A 169 -8.20 -5.72 -5.77
N ASN A 170 -6.92 -5.35 -5.66
CA ASN A 170 -6.46 -4.08 -5.12
C ASN A 170 -7.07 -3.73 -3.74
N ILE A 171 -7.35 -4.78 -2.93
CA ILE A 171 -8.05 -4.64 -1.64
C ILE A 171 -7.28 -3.72 -0.69
N ASP A 172 -5.95 -3.83 -0.66
CA ASP A 172 -5.12 -3.01 0.23
C ASP A 172 -5.21 -1.51 -0.11
N GLU A 173 -5.25 -1.14 -1.37
CA GLU A 173 -5.39 0.26 -1.79
C GLU A 173 -6.75 0.81 -1.38
N GLU A 174 -7.84 0.06 -1.62
CA GLU A 174 -9.19 0.47 -1.23
C GLU A 174 -9.31 0.59 0.30
N VAL A 175 -8.83 -0.39 1.05
CA VAL A 175 -8.83 -0.36 2.53
C VAL A 175 -7.98 0.81 3.04
N ASN A 176 -6.79 1.03 2.49
CA ASN A 176 -5.90 2.10 2.93
C ASN A 176 -6.48 3.48 2.61
N LYS A 177 -7.10 3.66 1.45
CA LYS A 177 -7.78 4.91 1.08
C LYS A 177 -8.82 5.34 2.14
N PHE A 178 -9.68 4.41 2.54
CA PHE A 178 -10.68 4.70 3.60
C PHE A 178 -10.02 4.88 4.97
N LYS A 179 -9.02 4.08 5.29
CA LYS A 179 -8.27 4.18 6.53
C LYS A 179 -7.55 5.53 6.68
N ASP A 180 -6.95 6.03 5.60
CA ASP A 180 -6.28 7.33 5.60
C ASP A 180 -7.29 8.47 5.79
N GLN A 181 -8.43 8.43 5.09
CA GLN A 181 -9.50 9.42 5.27
C GLN A 181 -10.05 9.45 6.70
N ILE A 182 -10.26 8.29 7.32
CA ILE A 182 -10.71 8.22 8.72
C ILE A 182 -9.62 8.68 9.67
N SER A 183 -8.36 8.32 9.42
CA SER A 183 -7.22 8.75 10.24
C SER A 183 -7.04 10.27 10.22
N GLU A 184 -7.15 10.88 9.05
CA GLU A 184 -7.12 12.34 8.90
C GLU A 184 -8.28 12.99 9.67
N LYS A 185 -9.50 12.46 9.52
CA LYS A 185 -10.66 12.98 10.23
C LYS A 185 -10.55 12.80 11.75
N GLN A 186 -10.02 11.68 12.19
CA GLN A 186 -9.76 11.42 13.61
C GLN A 186 -8.72 12.40 14.18
N ALA A 187 -7.66 12.68 13.43
CA ALA A 187 -6.66 13.67 13.83
C ALA A 187 -7.26 15.08 13.97
N GLU A 188 -8.10 15.50 13.01
CA GLU A 188 -8.83 16.77 13.08
C GLU A 188 -9.73 16.86 14.33
N LEU A 189 -10.52 15.81 14.59
CA LEU A 189 -11.41 15.76 15.75
C LEU A 189 -10.64 15.77 17.07
N THR A 190 -9.52 15.05 17.12
CA THR A 190 -8.64 14.99 18.30
C THR A 190 -8.00 16.35 18.58
N ALA A 191 -7.57 17.06 17.53
CA ALA A 191 -7.03 18.40 17.67
C ALA A 191 -8.06 19.39 18.25
N LYS A 192 -9.32 19.32 17.76
CA LYS A 192 -10.41 20.16 18.30
C LYS A 192 -10.75 19.82 19.75
N SER A 193 -10.83 18.52 20.09
CA SER A 193 -11.04 18.09 21.48
C SER A 193 -9.93 18.60 22.39
N SER A 194 -8.67 18.47 21.98
CA SER A 194 -7.51 18.96 22.75
C SER A 194 -7.52 20.48 22.93
N GLU A 195 -7.97 21.24 21.93
CA GLU A 195 -8.13 22.69 22.04
C GLU A 195 -9.21 23.05 23.08
N LEU A 196 -10.35 22.34 23.06
CA LEU A 196 -11.42 22.53 24.04
C LEU A 196 -10.97 22.15 25.46
N GLU A 197 -10.23 21.07 25.63
CA GLU A 197 -9.66 20.65 26.92
C GLU A 197 -8.74 21.73 27.50
N LYS A 198 -7.90 22.33 26.66
CA LYS A 198 -7.06 23.48 27.09
C LYS A 198 -7.90 24.67 27.54
N LYS A 199 -8.97 25.01 26.80
CA LYS A 199 -9.88 26.08 27.19
C LYS A 199 -10.61 25.78 28.50
N ILE A 200 -11.10 24.56 28.66
CA ILE A 200 -11.73 24.10 29.90
C ILE A 200 -10.76 24.20 31.09
N SER A 201 -9.54 23.71 30.88
CA SER A 201 -8.50 23.77 31.94
C SER A 201 -8.15 25.19 32.32
N TYR A 202 -8.00 26.08 31.35
CA TYR A 202 -7.74 27.51 31.57
C TYR A 202 -8.89 28.16 32.36
N THR A 203 -10.14 27.98 31.92
CA THR A 203 -11.32 28.58 32.57
C THR A 203 -11.54 28.02 33.96
N ASN A 204 -11.27 26.71 34.18
CA ASN A 204 -11.29 26.13 35.55
C ASN A 204 -10.21 26.75 36.45
N GLY A 205 -9.03 27.06 35.88
CA GLY A 205 -8.01 27.82 36.59
C GLY A 205 -8.50 29.21 37.01
N GLU A 206 -9.20 29.92 36.14
CA GLU A 206 -9.82 31.23 36.45
C GLU A 206 -10.89 31.10 37.54
N ILE A 207 -11.76 30.07 37.46
CA ILE A 207 -12.77 29.80 38.52
C ILE A 207 -12.08 29.56 39.88
N THR A 208 -10.99 28.79 39.87
CA THR A 208 -10.24 28.53 41.10
C THR A 208 -9.66 29.82 41.70
N VAL A 209 -9.08 30.67 40.84
CA VAL A 209 -8.55 31.98 41.27
C VAL A 209 -9.68 32.84 41.85
N TYR A 210 -10.78 33.00 41.11
CA TYR A 210 -11.92 33.80 41.59
C TYR A 210 -12.58 33.23 42.84
N THR A 211 -12.65 31.91 42.96
CA THR A 211 -13.18 31.26 44.18
C THR A 211 -12.29 31.51 45.39
N ASN A 212 -10.97 31.41 45.22
CA ASN A 212 -10.01 31.69 46.27
C ASN A 212 -10.07 33.17 46.69
N GLU A 213 -10.13 34.08 45.69
CA GLU A 213 -10.25 35.50 45.98
C GLU A 213 -11.59 35.84 46.66
N LYS A 214 -12.70 35.18 46.25
CA LYS A 214 -14.00 35.30 46.92
C LYS A 214 -13.95 34.84 48.37
N GLU A 215 -13.39 33.61 48.62
CA GLU A 215 -13.25 33.06 49.97
C GLU A 215 -12.41 33.99 50.89
N LEU A 216 -11.30 34.53 50.35
CA LEU A 216 -10.46 35.46 51.09
C LEU A 216 -11.20 36.77 51.43
N ILE A 217 -12.03 37.29 50.52
CA ILE A 217 -12.87 38.45 50.80
C ILE A 217 -13.95 38.09 51.84
N GLU A 218 -14.59 36.93 51.75
CA GLU A 218 -15.59 36.47 52.73
C GLU A 218 -14.99 36.30 54.11
N ILE A 219 -13.80 35.68 54.22
CA ILE A 219 -13.06 35.54 55.47
C ILE A 219 -12.69 36.91 56.04
N SER A 220 -12.22 37.80 55.21
CA SER A 220 -11.86 39.14 55.68
C SER A 220 -13.08 39.97 56.13
N LEU A 221 -14.20 39.84 55.43
CA LEU A 221 -15.46 40.45 55.81
C LEU A 221 -16.07 39.85 57.09
N GLU A 222 -15.93 38.53 57.28
CA GLU A 222 -16.34 37.89 58.53
C GLU A 222 -15.45 38.27 59.71
N GLN A 223 -14.14 38.35 59.49
CA GLN A 223 -13.18 38.78 60.48
C GLN A 223 -13.36 40.25 60.87
N ILE A 224 -13.81 41.10 59.97
CA ILE A 224 -14.08 42.49 60.20
C ILE A 224 -15.40 42.72 60.96
N LYS A 225 -16.36 41.78 60.88
CA LYS A 225 -17.66 41.88 61.57
C LYS A 225 -17.62 41.89 63.10
N GLY A 226 -16.48 41.74 63.73
CA GLY A 226 -16.35 41.70 65.20
C GLY A 226 -15.01 42.21 65.72
N PHE A 227 -14.20 42.80 64.87
CA PHE A 227 -12.80 43.08 65.20
C PHE A 227 -12.51 44.50 65.67
N SER A 228 -11.69 44.55 66.71
CA SER A 228 -10.85 45.70 67.05
C SER A 228 -9.54 45.66 66.23
N GLU A 229 -8.83 46.76 66.10
CA GLU A 229 -7.56 46.87 65.39
C GLU A 229 -6.51 45.82 65.79
N ASP A 230 -6.62 45.27 67.03
CA ASP A 230 -5.75 44.21 67.57
C ASP A 230 -6.07 42.80 67.03
N ASP A 231 -7.26 42.62 66.49
CA ASP A 231 -7.72 41.30 65.95
C ASP A 231 -7.29 41.05 64.50
N LEU A 232 -6.76 42.05 63.83
CA LEU A 232 -6.17 41.95 62.48
C LEU A 232 -4.76 41.32 62.48
N LYS A 233 -4.27 40.81 63.61
CA LYS A 233 -2.96 40.15 63.67
C LYS A 233 -3.00 38.71 63.10
N VAL A 234 -3.23 38.61 61.78
CA VAL A 234 -2.88 37.41 61.06
C VAL A 234 -1.35 37.29 61.09
N PRO A 235 -0.78 36.09 61.41
CA PRO A 235 0.69 35.96 61.43
C PRO A 235 1.25 35.96 59.99
N VAL A 236 1.29 37.13 59.35
CA VAL A 236 1.74 37.36 57.99
C VAL A 236 3.16 36.83 57.78
N GLU A 237 4.03 36.94 58.78
CA GLU A 237 5.40 36.41 58.75
C GLU A 237 5.47 34.89 58.59
N VAL A 238 4.48 34.15 59.11
CA VAL A 238 4.40 32.68 58.92
C VAL A 238 3.97 32.34 57.49
N LEU A 239 3.06 33.11 56.91
CA LEU A 239 2.61 32.92 55.52
C LEU A 239 3.72 33.28 54.54
N GLU A 240 4.45 34.31 54.75
CA GLU A 240 5.63 34.70 53.95
C GLU A 240 6.73 33.61 54.02
N THR A 241 6.93 33.04 55.21
CA THR A 241 7.91 31.94 55.38
C THR A 241 7.50 30.70 54.57
N LYS A 242 6.20 30.38 54.48
CA LYS A 242 5.67 29.27 53.65
C LYS A 242 5.83 29.54 52.16
N LEU A 243 5.56 30.76 51.69
CA LEU A 243 5.77 31.19 50.31
C LEU A 243 7.22 30.99 49.86
N LYS A 244 8.18 31.44 50.69
CA LYS A 244 9.62 31.22 50.43
C LYS A 244 10.03 29.75 50.32
N LYS A 245 9.28 28.80 50.90
CA LYS A 245 9.55 27.35 50.80
C LYS A 245 8.92 26.73 49.55
N LEU A 246 7.85 27.30 48.98
CA LEU A 246 7.19 26.75 47.80
C LEU A 246 7.93 27.09 46.50
N ASP A 247 8.59 28.21 46.43
CA ASP A 247 9.32 28.69 45.24
C ASP A 247 10.35 27.67 44.71
N PRO A 248 11.26 27.12 45.56
CA PRO A 248 12.21 26.11 45.11
C PRO A 248 11.54 24.81 44.66
N LEU A 249 10.37 24.44 45.21
CA LEU A 249 9.63 23.23 44.84
C LEU A 249 8.99 23.36 43.44
N ILE A 250 8.45 24.53 43.12
CA ILE A 250 7.88 24.83 41.79
C ILE A 250 8.99 24.77 40.76
N LYS A 251 10.15 25.36 41.07
CA LYS A 251 11.32 25.35 40.15
C LYS A 251 11.83 23.92 39.89
N ASP A 252 11.97 23.10 40.92
CA ASP A 252 12.38 21.68 40.78
C ASP A 252 11.40 20.89 39.90
N THR A 253 10.09 21.14 40.11
CA THR A 253 9.06 20.48 39.30
C THR A 253 9.11 20.94 37.82
N GLN A 254 9.39 22.24 37.56
CA GLN A 254 9.59 22.76 36.21
C GLN A 254 10.83 22.13 35.52
N ASP A 255 11.91 21.95 36.26
CA ASP A 255 13.12 21.30 35.76
C ASP A 255 12.86 19.82 35.41
N LYS A 256 12.04 19.12 36.19
CA LYS A 256 11.58 17.74 35.86
C LYS A 256 10.72 17.71 34.58
N ILE A 257 9.79 18.64 34.45
CA ILE A 257 9.00 18.81 33.21
C ILE A 257 9.93 18.98 32.00
N ASN A 258 10.88 19.91 32.08
CA ASN A 258 11.82 20.20 30.98
C ASN A 258 12.66 18.95 30.63
N LYS A 259 13.18 18.24 31.62
CA LYS A 259 13.90 16.96 31.42
C LYS A 259 13.04 15.90 30.74
N THR A 260 11.79 15.78 31.16
CA THR A 260 10.84 14.80 30.57
C THR A 260 10.48 15.16 29.13
N ILE A 261 10.32 16.45 28.81
CA ILE A 261 10.11 16.94 27.43
C ILE A 261 11.31 16.55 26.56
N ILE A 262 12.54 16.81 27.02
CA ILE A 262 13.75 16.41 26.31
C ILE A 262 13.81 14.90 26.07
N ASN A 263 13.41 14.09 27.07
CA ASN A 263 13.35 12.65 26.92
C ASN A 263 12.31 12.21 25.88
N ILE A 264 11.14 12.84 25.87
CA ILE A 264 10.09 12.60 24.87
C ILE A 264 10.60 12.94 23.46
N GLU A 265 11.31 14.05 23.30
CA GLU A 265 11.89 14.44 22.01
C GLU A 265 12.95 13.44 21.55
N LYS A 266 13.83 12.99 22.44
CA LYS A 266 14.81 11.94 22.14
C LYS A 266 14.14 10.63 21.74
N LEU A 267 13.08 10.22 22.44
CA LEU A 267 12.33 9.01 22.10
C LEU A 267 11.62 9.16 20.74
N LYS A 268 11.05 10.33 20.44
CA LYS A 268 10.45 10.61 19.12
C LYS A 268 11.49 10.55 17.99
N ALA A 269 12.66 11.16 18.21
CA ALA A 269 13.74 11.10 17.23
C ALA A 269 14.26 9.68 17.01
N ALA A 270 14.33 8.86 18.06
CA ALA A 270 14.68 7.44 17.94
C ALA A 270 13.59 6.64 17.22
N SER A 271 12.30 6.93 17.48
CA SER A 271 11.17 6.29 16.82
C SER A 271 11.14 6.53 15.31
N SER A 272 11.50 7.74 14.85
CA SER A 272 11.55 8.06 13.40
C SER A 272 12.55 7.21 12.62
N ASN A 273 13.50 6.58 13.33
CA ASN A 273 14.47 5.69 12.68
C ASN A 273 13.90 4.29 12.39
N PHE A 274 12.83 3.89 13.08
CA PHE A 274 12.22 2.57 12.85
C PHE A 274 11.55 2.48 11.48
N GLU A 275 10.85 3.54 11.04
CA GLU A 275 10.24 3.59 9.70
C GLU A 275 11.29 3.39 8.60
N LYS A 276 12.46 4.03 8.77
CA LYS A 276 13.56 3.85 7.83
C LYS A 276 14.11 2.42 7.87
N GLN A 277 14.29 1.86 9.07
CA GLN A 277 14.77 0.48 9.22
C GLN A 277 13.77 -0.53 8.67
N HIS A 278 12.45 -0.30 8.82
CA HIS A 278 11.41 -1.11 8.19
C HIS A 278 11.51 -1.06 6.67
N SER A 279 11.61 0.15 6.11
CA SER A 279 11.75 0.32 4.66
C SER A 279 13.03 -0.33 4.11
N ASP A 280 14.16 -0.17 4.79
CA ASP A 280 15.42 -0.79 4.39
C ASP A 280 15.33 -2.33 4.46
N LEU A 281 14.66 -2.86 5.47
CA LEU A 281 14.47 -4.29 5.65
C LEU A 281 13.51 -4.87 4.60
N GLU A 282 12.43 -4.17 4.31
CA GLU A 282 11.47 -4.52 3.26
C GLU A 282 12.14 -4.56 1.88
N ASN A 283 12.91 -3.51 1.56
CA ASN A 283 13.69 -3.46 0.33
C ASN A 283 14.67 -4.64 0.21
N LYS A 284 15.33 -4.99 1.32
CA LYS A 284 16.24 -6.13 1.40
C LYS A 284 15.50 -7.45 1.19
N LYS A 285 14.34 -7.63 1.82
CA LYS A 285 13.47 -8.81 1.63
C LYS A 285 13.06 -8.95 0.17
N ASP A 286 12.58 -7.86 -0.42
CA ASP A 286 12.17 -7.82 -1.82
C ASP A 286 13.30 -8.15 -2.79
N GLU A 287 14.49 -7.59 -2.54
CA GLU A 287 15.68 -7.90 -3.34
C GLU A 287 16.01 -9.40 -3.29
N TYR A 288 16.03 -9.98 -2.08
CA TYR A 288 16.39 -11.39 -1.93
C TYR A 288 15.26 -12.34 -2.34
N MET A 289 13.99 -11.95 -2.24
CA MET A 289 12.87 -12.69 -2.83
C MET A 289 12.98 -12.77 -4.36
N LYS A 290 13.33 -11.65 -4.99
CA LYS A 290 13.60 -11.61 -6.44
C LYS A 290 14.76 -12.53 -6.81
N LYS A 291 15.90 -12.43 -6.09
CA LYS A 291 17.07 -13.31 -6.30
C LYS A 291 16.72 -14.79 -6.11
N LEU A 292 15.95 -15.12 -5.07
CA LEU A 292 15.49 -16.49 -4.80
C LEU A 292 14.59 -17.02 -5.92
N SER A 293 13.72 -16.16 -6.48
CA SER A 293 12.84 -16.54 -7.59
C SER A 293 13.62 -16.90 -8.86
N VAL A 294 14.74 -16.20 -9.08
CA VAL A 294 15.64 -16.44 -10.23
C VAL A 294 16.41 -17.75 -10.04
N VAL A 295 16.97 -17.99 -8.84
CA VAL A 295 17.70 -19.21 -8.53
C VAL A 295 16.81 -20.45 -8.60
N LYS A 296 15.56 -20.37 -8.14
CA LYS A 296 14.57 -21.46 -8.27
C LYS A 296 14.27 -21.84 -9.72
N LYS A 297 14.54 -20.96 -10.67
CA LYS A 297 14.44 -21.22 -12.11
C LYS A 297 15.77 -21.71 -12.71
N CYS A 298 16.73 -22.04 -11.84
CA CYS A 298 18.09 -22.45 -12.21
C CYS A 298 18.89 -21.39 -12.96
N TYR A 299 18.67 -20.11 -12.68
CA TYR A 299 19.46 -18.99 -13.23
C TYR A 299 20.19 -18.23 -12.12
N CYS A 300 21.37 -17.74 -12.44
CA CYS A 300 22.16 -16.90 -11.50
C CYS A 300 21.54 -15.50 -11.39
N PRO A 301 21.18 -15.02 -10.20
CA PRO A 301 20.56 -13.69 -10.04
C PRO A 301 21.52 -12.52 -10.32
N THR A 302 22.82 -12.77 -10.45
CA THR A 302 23.83 -11.74 -10.72
C THR A 302 24.16 -11.60 -12.20
N CYS A 303 24.29 -12.75 -12.91
CA CYS A 303 24.71 -12.75 -14.31
C CYS A 303 23.69 -13.38 -15.27
N ASN A 304 22.58 -13.84 -14.74
CA ASN A 304 21.44 -14.46 -15.46
C ASN A 304 21.81 -15.67 -16.35
N GLN A 305 22.94 -16.33 -16.03
CA GLN A 305 23.34 -17.58 -16.68
C GLN A 305 22.66 -18.77 -16.01
N GLU A 306 22.38 -19.80 -16.78
CA GLU A 306 21.80 -21.05 -16.26
C GLU A 306 22.77 -21.75 -15.30
N ILE A 307 22.32 -22.05 -14.10
CA ILE A 307 23.07 -22.81 -13.09
C ILE A 307 22.87 -24.29 -13.40
N LYS A 308 23.85 -24.90 -14.04
CA LYS A 308 23.81 -26.31 -14.42
C LYS A 308 24.09 -27.27 -13.26
N ASP A 309 24.78 -26.79 -12.23
CA ASP A 309 25.07 -27.55 -11.03
C ASP A 309 23.96 -27.39 -9.99
N LYS A 310 23.27 -28.47 -9.72
CA LYS A 310 22.17 -28.54 -8.76
C LYS A 310 22.62 -28.18 -7.34
N ASN A 311 23.81 -28.58 -6.94
CA ASN A 311 24.35 -28.26 -5.62
C ASN A 311 24.55 -26.75 -5.43
N THR A 312 25.02 -26.05 -6.46
CA THR A 312 25.17 -24.60 -6.46
C THR A 312 23.81 -23.90 -6.38
N SER A 313 22.80 -24.36 -7.12
CA SER A 313 21.45 -23.85 -7.04
C SER A 313 20.82 -24.07 -5.67
N ASP A 314 20.99 -25.28 -5.13
CA ASP A 314 20.46 -25.64 -3.80
C ASP A 314 21.14 -24.84 -2.69
N THR A 315 22.46 -24.61 -2.78
CA THR A 315 23.21 -23.79 -1.83
C THR A 315 22.71 -22.34 -1.87
N LEU A 316 22.65 -21.73 -3.04
CA LEU A 316 22.16 -20.36 -3.18
C LEU A 316 20.70 -20.22 -2.73
N THR A 317 19.87 -21.22 -3.01
CA THR A 317 18.49 -21.27 -2.53
C THR A 317 18.42 -21.31 -1.01
N LYS A 318 19.31 -22.09 -0.38
CA LYS A 318 19.42 -22.20 1.07
C LYS A 318 19.93 -20.90 1.69
N ASP A 319 20.94 -20.32 1.08
CA ASP A 319 21.51 -19.04 1.56
C ASP A 319 20.49 -17.90 1.49
N TYR A 320 19.78 -17.75 0.37
CA TYR A 320 18.77 -16.70 0.25
C TYR A 320 17.56 -16.94 1.15
N LYS A 321 17.17 -18.20 1.36
CA LYS A 321 16.14 -18.54 2.36
C LYS A 321 16.58 -18.20 3.77
N ASN A 322 17.86 -18.46 4.10
CA ASN A 322 18.41 -18.10 5.41
C ASN A 322 18.42 -16.57 5.61
N ILE A 323 18.83 -15.82 4.57
CA ILE A 323 18.83 -14.36 4.62
C ILE A 323 17.40 -13.84 4.81
N LEU A 324 16.43 -14.40 4.07
CA LEU A 324 15.01 -14.01 4.21
C LEU A 324 14.50 -14.33 5.62
N ARG A 325 14.83 -15.50 6.16
CA ARG A 325 14.48 -15.85 7.56
C ARG A 325 15.12 -14.90 8.55
N ASN A 326 16.40 -14.55 8.36
CA ASN A 326 17.05 -13.58 9.23
C ASN A 326 16.37 -12.19 9.14
N CYS A 327 15.96 -11.77 7.94
CA CYS A 327 15.18 -10.54 7.78
C CYS A 327 13.82 -10.62 8.49
N GLU A 328 13.14 -11.77 8.47
CA GLU A 328 11.90 -11.98 9.23
C GLU A 328 12.14 -11.94 10.74
N GLU A 329 13.24 -12.54 11.20
CA GLU A 329 13.64 -12.48 12.63
C GLU A 329 14.02 -11.03 13.03
N GLU A 330 14.74 -10.31 12.16
CA GLU A 330 15.06 -8.90 12.35
C GLU A 330 13.80 -8.03 12.39
N GLU A 331 12.81 -8.31 11.53
CA GLU A 331 11.53 -7.60 11.50
C GLU A 331 10.73 -7.81 12.80
N VAL A 332 10.64 -9.05 13.28
CA VAL A 332 10.01 -9.35 14.57
C VAL A 332 10.70 -8.60 15.70
N ASN A 333 12.04 -8.61 15.72
CA ASN A 333 12.81 -7.87 16.71
C ASN A 333 12.60 -6.35 16.60
N LEU A 334 12.45 -5.84 15.37
CA LEU A 334 12.21 -4.42 15.12
C LEU A 334 10.83 -4.01 15.63
N ILE A 335 9.80 -4.81 15.33
CA ILE A 335 8.43 -4.60 15.82
C ILE A 335 8.37 -4.65 17.35
N GLN A 336 9.11 -5.60 17.96
CA GLN A 336 9.19 -5.67 19.41
C GLN A 336 9.82 -4.39 20.00
N LYS A 337 10.95 -3.96 19.47
CA LYS A 337 11.62 -2.72 19.89
C LYS A 337 10.72 -1.50 19.69
N GLU A 338 10.07 -1.39 18.55
CA GLU A 338 9.12 -0.30 18.28
C GLU A 338 8.00 -0.27 19.32
N SER A 339 7.44 -1.43 19.67
CA SER A 339 6.44 -1.56 20.73
C SER A 339 6.98 -1.12 22.11
N GLU A 340 8.22 -1.52 22.44
CA GLU A 340 8.89 -1.09 23.68
C GLU A 340 9.10 0.43 23.71
N PHE A 341 9.54 1.01 22.60
CA PHE A 341 9.69 2.46 22.46
C PHE A 341 8.36 3.20 22.51
N ALA A 342 7.32 2.67 21.87
CA ALA A 342 5.98 3.24 21.94
C ALA A 342 5.46 3.23 23.40
N SER A 343 5.69 2.13 24.11
CA SER A 343 5.34 2.01 25.52
C SER A 343 6.15 2.99 26.40
N ALA A 344 7.44 3.12 26.14
CA ALA A 344 8.29 4.09 26.83
C ALA A 344 7.86 5.53 26.55
N LEU A 345 7.50 5.85 25.32
CA LEU A 345 6.99 7.16 24.93
C LEU A 345 5.65 7.47 25.62
N ALA A 346 4.74 6.48 25.66
CA ALA A 346 3.47 6.61 26.36
C ALA A 346 3.68 6.88 27.87
N ASN A 347 4.55 6.12 28.50
CA ASN A 347 4.91 6.30 29.91
C ASN A 347 5.53 7.69 30.17
N GLN A 348 6.45 8.14 29.32
CA GLN A 348 7.03 9.48 29.45
C GLN A 348 6.00 10.61 29.28
N LYS A 349 5.01 10.43 28.40
CA LYS A 349 3.88 11.37 28.24
C LYS A 349 3.01 11.40 29.49
N GLU A 350 2.75 10.25 30.09
CA GLU A 350 1.99 10.14 31.34
C GLU A 350 2.74 10.82 32.50
N ILE A 351 4.04 10.57 32.62
CA ILE A 351 4.92 11.24 33.60
C ILE A 351 4.90 12.76 33.38
N LEU A 352 4.95 13.21 32.13
CA LEU A 352 4.88 14.64 31.81
C LEU A 352 3.55 15.25 32.28
N THR A 353 2.45 14.56 32.04
CA THR A 353 1.13 14.98 32.49
C THR A 353 1.09 15.07 34.01
N SER A 354 1.58 14.03 34.73
CA SER A 354 1.66 14.01 36.19
C SER A 354 2.49 15.16 36.74
N TYR A 355 3.64 15.45 36.17
CA TYR A 355 4.46 16.59 36.60
C TYR A 355 3.78 17.95 36.32
N LYS A 356 3.07 18.10 35.21
CA LYS A 356 2.29 19.32 34.89
C LYS A 356 1.17 19.52 35.90
N GLU A 357 0.42 18.45 36.23
CA GLU A 357 -0.64 18.49 37.26
C GLU A 357 -0.05 18.89 38.62
N LYS A 358 1.07 18.26 39.00
CA LYS A 358 1.77 18.58 40.27
C LYS A 358 2.23 20.05 40.31
N LYS A 359 2.80 20.57 39.20
CA LYS A 359 3.20 21.98 39.08
C LYS A 359 2.01 22.91 39.26
N THR A 360 0.91 22.63 38.55
CA THR A 360 -0.33 23.41 38.65
C THR A 360 -0.85 23.43 40.10
N SER A 361 -0.78 22.29 40.79
CA SER A 361 -1.16 22.21 42.20
C SER A 361 -0.27 23.08 43.11
N LEU A 362 1.05 23.00 42.96
CA LEU A 362 2.01 23.82 43.72
C LEU A 362 1.86 25.32 43.44
N GLU A 363 1.70 25.69 42.15
CA GLU A 363 1.44 27.07 41.75
C GLU A 363 0.10 27.58 42.30
N SER A 364 -0.92 26.71 42.32
CA SER A 364 -2.19 27.03 43.00
C SER A 364 -2.01 27.28 44.51
N MET A 365 -1.20 26.44 45.19
CA MET A 365 -0.88 26.66 46.61
C MET A 365 -0.09 27.94 46.86
N TYR A 366 0.92 28.21 46.03
CA TYR A 366 1.71 29.42 46.09
C TYR A 366 0.84 30.67 45.87
N ASN A 367 0.00 30.64 44.84
CA ASN A 367 -0.91 31.74 44.54
C ASN A 367 -1.92 31.96 45.68
N LYS A 368 -2.43 30.85 46.29
CA LYS A 368 -3.33 30.99 47.45
C LYS A 368 -2.66 31.69 48.62
N LEU A 369 -1.43 31.30 48.94
CA LEU A 369 -0.69 31.92 50.06
C LEU A 369 -0.31 33.39 49.76
N SER A 370 0.20 33.65 48.55
CA SER A 370 0.53 35.01 48.12
C SER A 370 -0.71 35.90 48.16
N THR A 371 -1.83 35.40 47.61
CA THR A 371 -3.07 36.16 47.61
C THR A 371 -3.57 36.39 49.03
N THR A 372 -3.31 35.45 49.98
CA THR A 372 -3.68 35.63 51.37
C THR A 372 -2.87 36.76 52.05
N VAL A 373 -1.57 36.80 51.77
CA VAL A 373 -0.68 37.86 52.26
C VAL A 373 -1.07 39.23 51.67
N ASP A 374 -1.27 39.28 50.36
CA ASP A 374 -1.69 40.49 49.67
C ASP A 374 -3.06 41.00 50.14
N THR A 375 -3.97 40.07 50.40
CA THR A 375 -5.31 40.41 50.89
C THR A 375 -5.26 40.94 52.33
N TYR A 376 -4.35 40.38 53.14
CA TYR A 376 -4.15 40.93 54.48
C TYR A 376 -3.71 42.37 54.46
N TYR A 377 -2.72 42.71 53.59
CA TYR A 377 -2.28 44.09 53.45
C TYR A 377 -3.36 45.01 52.84
N LYS A 378 -4.10 44.49 51.84
CA LYS A 378 -5.25 45.19 51.24
C LYS A 378 -6.39 45.36 52.25
N ASN A 379 -6.66 44.32 53.08
CA ASN A 379 -7.70 44.41 54.12
C ASN A 379 -7.34 45.39 55.23
N LYS A 380 -6.06 45.58 55.46
CA LYS A 380 -5.59 46.62 56.39
C LYS A 380 -5.87 48.02 55.83
N GLU A 381 -5.70 48.21 54.50
CA GLU A 381 -6.17 49.44 53.81
C GLU A 381 -7.69 49.50 53.68
N LEU A 382 -8.34 48.34 53.53
CA LEU A 382 -9.80 48.19 53.37
C LEU A 382 -10.60 48.34 54.67
N TYR A 383 -10.02 48.09 55.84
CA TYR A 383 -10.63 48.45 57.10
C TYR A 383 -10.96 49.96 57.18
N GLU A 384 -10.17 50.75 56.47
CA GLU A 384 -10.39 52.18 56.29
C GLU A 384 -11.42 52.54 55.18
N SER A 385 -11.82 51.57 54.36
CA SER A 385 -12.70 51.79 53.18
C SER A 385 -13.85 50.78 53.00
N THR A 386 -14.49 50.36 54.08
CA THR A 386 -15.52 49.30 54.22
C THR A 386 -16.73 49.30 53.28
N GLN A 387 -16.91 50.31 52.47
CA GLN A 387 -18.04 50.38 51.51
C GLN A 387 -17.73 49.83 50.11
N LYS A 388 -16.47 49.56 49.78
CA LYS A 388 -16.11 49.11 48.41
C LYS A 388 -16.12 47.58 48.27
N ASP A 389 -16.05 46.80 49.33
CA ASP A 389 -15.77 45.37 49.26
C ASP A 389 -17.02 44.50 49.06
N ALA A 390 -18.20 44.94 49.53
CA ALA A 390 -19.45 44.24 49.20
C ALA A 390 -19.76 44.29 47.67
N LYS A 391 -19.29 45.31 46.97
CA LYS A 391 -19.43 45.41 45.52
C LYS A 391 -18.52 44.41 44.81
N LYS A 392 -17.27 44.23 45.27
CA LYS A 392 -16.32 43.28 44.69
C LYS A 392 -16.75 41.82 44.90
N LEU A 393 -17.31 41.48 46.03
CA LEU A 393 -17.83 40.14 46.32
C LEU A 393 -18.89 39.75 45.30
N LYS A 394 -19.78 40.67 44.99
CA LYS A 394 -20.83 40.44 43.98
C LYS A 394 -20.21 40.28 42.57
N GLU A 395 -19.18 41.02 42.23
CA GLU A 395 -18.47 40.89 40.97
C GLU A 395 -17.80 39.50 40.81
N TYR A 396 -17.14 38.98 41.84
CA TYR A 396 -16.55 37.63 41.81
C TYR A 396 -17.58 36.52 41.72
N GLN A 397 -18.71 36.65 42.42
CA GLN A 397 -19.84 35.72 42.28
C GLN A 397 -20.38 35.67 40.87
N GLU A 398 -20.52 36.84 40.21
CA GLU A 398 -20.96 36.91 38.80
C GLU A 398 -19.92 36.32 37.84
N LYS A 399 -18.59 36.55 38.07
CA LYS A 399 -17.52 35.99 37.25
C LYS A 399 -17.47 34.46 37.37
N ILE A 400 -17.57 33.91 38.56
CA ILE A 400 -17.61 32.48 38.80
C ILE A 400 -18.81 31.85 38.12
N ALA A 401 -19.99 32.45 38.24
CA ALA A 401 -21.20 31.95 37.63
C ALA A 401 -21.06 31.94 36.08
N LYS A 402 -20.55 33.01 35.48
CA LYS A 402 -20.29 33.09 34.04
C LYS A 402 -19.25 32.05 33.57
N ALA A 403 -18.12 31.96 34.26
CA ALA A 403 -17.06 31.00 33.93
C ALA A 403 -17.55 29.55 34.07
N THR A 404 -18.37 29.25 35.08
CA THR A 404 -18.97 27.94 35.26
C THR A 404 -19.88 27.54 34.10
N VAL A 405 -20.72 28.47 33.62
CA VAL A 405 -21.56 28.24 32.44
C VAL A 405 -20.69 27.96 31.21
N ILE A 406 -19.64 28.74 30.99
CA ILE A 406 -18.69 28.52 29.88
C ILE A 406 -18.06 27.12 29.97
N VAL A 407 -17.61 26.70 31.14
CA VAL A 407 -17.03 25.36 31.33
C VAL A 407 -18.06 24.27 31.02
N GLN A 408 -19.30 24.42 31.43
CA GLN A 408 -20.37 23.47 31.12
C GLN A 408 -20.65 23.38 29.61
N GLU A 409 -20.70 24.51 28.93
CA GLU A 409 -20.88 24.56 27.48
C GLU A 409 -19.72 23.89 26.74
N LEU A 410 -18.47 24.27 27.09
CA LEU A 410 -17.26 23.69 26.49
C LEU A 410 -17.15 22.17 26.78
N THR A 411 -17.52 21.71 27.97
CA THR A 411 -17.52 20.30 28.33
C THR A 411 -18.56 19.53 27.54
N SER A 412 -19.76 20.11 27.39
CA SER A 412 -20.81 19.51 26.54
C SER A 412 -20.37 19.44 25.06
N GLU A 413 -19.71 20.46 24.57
CA GLU A 413 -19.16 20.46 23.22
C GLU A 413 -18.05 19.42 23.06
N ASN A 414 -17.09 19.35 24.00
CA ASN A 414 -16.00 18.38 23.98
C ASN A 414 -16.52 16.93 24.02
N SER A 415 -17.55 16.66 24.78
CA SER A 415 -18.16 15.31 24.85
C SER A 415 -18.67 14.85 23.48
N LYS A 416 -19.17 15.77 22.65
CA LYS A 416 -19.61 15.46 21.27
C LYS A 416 -18.42 15.10 20.36
N TYR A 417 -17.28 15.77 20.56
CA TYR A 417 -16.06 15.41 19.82
C TYR A 417 -15.50 14.06 20.25
N LEU A 418 -15.47 13.78 21.55
CA LEU A 418 -15.03 12.49 22.09
C LEU A 418 -15.87 11.33 21.55
N THR A 419 -17.19 11.51 21.52
CA THR A 419 -18.09 10.51 20.91
C THR A 419 -17.78 10.29 19.43
N LYS A 420 -17.52 11.37 18.66
CA LYS A 420 -17.14 11.25 17.25
C LYS A 420 -15.79 10.57 17.04
N ILE A 421 -14.83 10.82 17.93
CA ILE A 421 -13.51 10.15 17.92
C ILE A 421 -13.68 8.64 18.17
N ASP A 422 -14.54 8.27 19.08
CA ASP A 422 -14.82 6.87 19.40
C ASP A 422 -15.51 6.14 18.25
N VAL A 423 -16.48 6.80 17.61
CA VAL A 423 -17.10 6.31 16.37
C VAL A 423 -16.06 6.15 15.26
N ALA A 424 -15.16 7.14 15.09
CA ALA A 424 -14.11 7.05 14.08
C ALA A 424 -13.15 5.87 14.33
N LYS A 425 -12.77 5.59 15.59
CA LYS A 425 -11.99 4.41 15.96
C LYS A 425 -12.71 3.12 15.61
N HIS A 426 -14.00 3.05 15.91
CA HIS A 426 -14.81 1.87 15.60
C HIS A 426 -14.91 1.63 14.09
N ILE A 427 -15.17 2.69 13.32
CA ILE A 427 -15.17 2.62 11.85
C ILE A 427 -13.82 2.16 11.32
N GLN A 428 -12.70 2.66 11.87
CA GLN A 428 -11.36 2.24 11.47
C GLN A 428 -11.12 0.73 11.70
N GLN A 429 -11.64 0.19 12.81
CA GLN A 429 -11.59 -1.26 13.07
C GLN A 429 -12.44 -2.04 12.07
N MET A 430 -13.65 -1.59 11.80
CA MET A 430 -14.54 -2.19 10.80
C MET A 430 -13.91 -2.17 9.41
N ILE A 431 -13.31 -1.05 8.99
CA ILE A 431 -12.63 -0.95 7.68
C ILE A 431 -11.48 -1.95 7.61
N THR A 432 -10.69 -2.06 8.67
CA THR A 432 -9.50 -2.91 8.65
C THR A 432 -9.84 -4.42 8.63
N LYS A 433 -10.93 -4.82 9.28
CA LYS A 433 -11.28 -6.23 9.46
C LYS A 433 -12.50 -6.63 8.63
N ASP A 434 -13.61 -5.98 8.85
CA ASP A 434 -14.90 -6.43 8.31
C ASP A 434 -15.07 -6.03 6.84
N PHE A 435 -14.67 -4.81 6.49
CA PHE A 435 -14.71 -4.33 5.11
C PHE A 435 -13.72 -5.09 4.22
N ARG A 436 -12.51 -5.37 4.72
CA ARG A 436 -11.54 -6.23 4.03
C ARG A 436 -12.12 -7.63 3.76
N ALA A 437 -12.75 -8.23 4.77
CA ALA A 437 -13.39 -9.54 4.63
C ALA A 437 -14.58 -9.49 3.65
N TYR A 438 -15.37 -8.43 3.69
CA TYR A 438 -16.46 -8.20 2.76
C TYR A 438 -15.97 -8.10 1.32
N LEU A 439 -14.97 -7.25 1.05
CA LEU A 439 -14.38 -7.10 -0.29
C LEU A 439 -13.85 -8.44 -0.80
N LEU A 440 -13.16 -9.20 0.05
CA LEU A 440 -12.66 -10.52 -0.34
C LEU A 440 -13.81 -11.48 -0.67
N THR A 441 -14.87 -11.48 0.11
CA THR A 441 -16.05 -12.32 -0.13
C THR A 441 -16.73 -11.98 -1.45
N ASP A 442 -16.87 -10.68 -1.74
CA ASP A 442 -17.46 -10.19 -2.99
C ASP A 442 -16.63 -10.62 -4.21
N ILE A 443 -15.31 -10.45 -4.13
CA ILE A 443 -14.36 -10.88 -5.18
C ILE A 443 -14.36 -12.41 -5.36
N VAL A 444 -14.40 -13.18 -4.28
CA VAL A 444 -14.52 -14.63 -4.34
C VAL A 444 -15.83 -15.05 -5.01
N GLY A 445 -16.93 -14.37 -4.68
CA GLY A 445 -18.22 -14.57 -5.32
C GLY A 445 -18.18 -14.31 -6.82
N PHE A 446 -17.59 -13.17 -7.23
CA PHE A 446 -17.39 -12.86 -8.64
C PHE A 446 -16.52 -13.90 -9.35
N MET A 447 -15.39 -14.27 -8.74
CA MET A 447 -14.50 -15.28 -9.30
C MET A 447 -15.21 -16.64 -9.47
N ASN A 448 -16.00 -17.07 -8.49
CA ASN A 448 -16.75 -18.33 -8.57
C ASN A 448 -17.80 -18.30 -9.68
N ASN A 449 -18.45 -17.17 -9.91
CA ASN A 449 -19.38 -17.02 -11.03
C ASN A 449 -18.64 -17.24 -12.37
N LYS A 450 -17.49 -16.58 -12.56
CA LYS A 450 -16.68 -16.73 -13.77
C LYS A 450 -16.10 -18.14 -13.93
N LEU A 451 -15.61 -18.72 -12.84
CA LEU A 451 -15.12 -20.11 -12.85
C LEU A 451 -16.23 -21.10 -13.23
N SER A 452 -17.46 -20.88 -12.76
CA SER A 452 -18.61 -21.71 -13.13
C SER A 452 -18.97 -21.59 -14.61
N GLU A 453 -18.90 -20.37 -15.20
CA GLU A 453 -19.08 -20.15 -16.64
C GLU A 453 -18.04 -20.95 -17.44
N TYR A 454 -16.78 -20.82 -17.09
CA TYR A 454 -15.68 -21.49 -17.80
C TYR A 454 -15.69 -23.00 -17.59
N SER A 455 -16.10 -23.48 -16.41
CA SER A 455 -16.23 -24.92 -16.12
C SER A 455 -17.20 -25.62 -17.06
N ARG A 456 -18.37 -25.01 -17.32
CA ARG A 456 -19.39 -25.59 -18.19
C ARG A 456 -18.85 -25.85 -19.59
N VAL A 457 -18.00 -24.96 -20.08
CA VAL A 457 -17.33 -25.15 -21.39
C VAL A 457 -16.25 -26.21 -21.28
N LEU A 458 -15.38 -26.15 -20.27
CA LEU A 458 -14.17 -26.98 -20.17
C LEU A 458 -14.47 -28.44 -19.80
N PHE A 459 -15.52 -28.70 -19.03
CA PHE A 459 -15.84 -30.02 -18.54
C PHE A 459 -17.13 -30.61 -19.13
N SER A 460 -17.89 -29.80 -19.88
CA SER A 460 -19.13 -30.18 -20.57
C SER A 460 -20.15 -30.84 -19.64
N ASN A 461 -20.14 -30.48 -18.37
CA ASN A 461 -21.11 -30.92 -17.37
C ASN A 461 -21.48 -29.77 -16.42
N ASP A 462 -22.64 -29.86 -15.77
CA ASP A 462 -23.13 -28.87 -14.82
C ASP A 462 -22.88 -29.29 -13.35
N THR A 463 -22.26 -30.42 -13.10
CA THR A 463 -22.07 -30.98 -11.74
C THR A 463 -20.69 -30.68 -11.19
N ASP A 464 -19.65 -30.77 -12.02
CA ASP A 464 -18.27 -30.59 -11.59
C ASP A 464 -17.81 -29.18 -11.95
N LEU A 465 -18.29 -28.21 -11.17
CA LEU A 465 -17.92 -26.80 -11.36
C LEU A 465 -16.62 -26.47 -10.59
N ILE A 466 -15.74 -25.72 -11.24
CA ILE A 466 -14.58 -25.16 -10.57
C ILE A 466 -15.06 -24.08 -9.59
N HIS A 467 -14.60 -24.15 -8.37
CA HIS A 467 -14.82 -23.07 -7.40
C HIS A 467 -13.64 -22.90 -6.46
N ILE A 468 -13.55 -21.74 -5.87
CA ILE A 468 -12.61 -21.41 -4.83
C ILE A 468 -13.35 -21.22 -3.51
N SER A 469 -12.74 -21.69 -2.43
CA SER A 469 -13.20 -21.46 -1.07
C SER A 469 -12.11 -20.75 -0.27
N THR A 470 -12.50 -19.79 0.56
CA THR A 470 -11.55 -19.05 1.40
C THR A 470 -11.96 -19.09 2.85
N ASP A 471 -10.96 -19.21 3.71
CA ASP A 471 -11.08 -18.95 5.13
C ASP A 471 -10.25 -17.73 5.54
N SER A 472 -10.06 -17.54 6.85
CA SER A 472 -9.29 -16.40 7.38
C SER A 472 -7.84 -16.35 6.88
N SER A 473 -7.25 -17.47 6.47
CA SER A 473 -5.81 -17.59 6.22
C SER A 473 -5.44 -18.13 4.84
N LYS A 474 -6.34 -18.84 4.17
CA LYS A 474 -6.02 -19.57 2.94
C LYS A 474 -7.14 -19.55 1.92
N LEU A 475 -6.81 -19.90 0.68
CA LEU A 475 -7.71 -20.09 -0.43
C LEU A 475 -7.44 -21.44 -1.09
N ASP A 476 -8.44 -22.30 -1.09
CA ASP A 476 -8.40 -23.62 -1.71
C ASP A 476 -9.20 -23.64 -3.02
N ILE A 477 -8.79 -24.50 -3.96
CA ILE A 477 -9.39 -24.64 -5.29
C ILE A 477 -9.98 -26.04 -5.40
N PHE A 478 -11.19 -26.14 -5.94
CA PHE A 478 -11.94 -27.38 -6.07
C PHE A 478 -12.50 -27.55 -7.48
N LEU A 479 -12.68 -28.79 -7.86
CA LEU A 479 -13.57 -29.25 -8.96
C LEU A 479 -14.66 -30.12 -8.35
N GLY A 480 -15.89 -29.65 -8.32
CA GLY A 480 -16.92 -30.30 -7.48
C GLY A 480 -16.43 -30.38 -6.03
N ASP A 481 -16.43 -31.56 -5.45
CA ASP A 481 -15.95 -31.81 -4.08
C ASP A 481 -14.45 -32.18 -4.01
N THR A 482 -13.75 -32.25 -5.14
CA THR A 482 -12.34 -32.68 -5.19
C THR A 482 -11.39 -31.52 -5.18
N GLN A 483 -10.43 -31.53 -4.24
CA GLN A 483 -9.37 -30.52 -4.18
C GLN A 483 -8.44 -30.60 -5.39
N TYR A 484 -7.98 -29.43 -5.86
CA TYR A 484 -7.08 -29.27 -7.01
C TYR A 484 -5.86 -30.20 -6.96
N GLU A 485 -5.24 -30.37 -5.80
CA GLU A 485 -4.03 -31.16 -5.61
C GLU A 485 -4.22 -32.64 -5.97
N SER A 486 -5.42 -33.15 -5.80
CA SER A 486 -5.79 -34.56 -6.03
C SER A 486 -6.26 -34.87 -7.46
N LEU A 487 -6.40 -33.86 -8.31
CA LEU A 487 -6.89 -33.97 -9.68
C LEU A 487 -5.83 -34.52 -10.64
N SER A 488 -6.27 -35.07 -11.76
CA SER A 488 -5.42 -35.50 -12.87
C SER A 488 -4.70 -34.30 -13.54
N GLY A 489 -3.62 -34.58 -14.26
CA GLY A 489 -2.86 -33.53 -14.95
C GLY A 489 -3.68 -32.75 -15.99
N GLY A 490 -4.57 -33.41 -16.72
CA GLY A 490 -5.46 -32.78 -17.71
C GLY A 490 -6.52 -31.90 -17.05
N GLU A 491 -7.14 -32.32 -15.97
CA GLU A 491 -8.10 -31.51 -15.19
C GLU A 491 -7.43 -30.27 -14.62
N LYS A 492 -6.23 -30.45 -14.02
CA LYS A 492 -5.43 -29.32 -13.50
C LYS A 492 -5.19 -28.25 -14.55
N LYS A 493 -4.84 -28.65 -15.78
CA LYS A 493 -4.59 -27.69 -16.88
C LYS A 493 -5.84 -26.93 -17.31
N LYS A 494 -7.01 -27.61 -17.37
CA LYS A 494 -8.28 -26.94 -17.63
C LYS A 494 -8.63 -25.92 -16.55
N ILE A 495 -8.41 -26.31 -15.27
CA ILE A 495 -8.62 -25.40 -14.14
C ILE A 495 -7.63 -24.23 -14.17
N ASP A 496 -6.37 -24.47 -14.51
CA ASP A 496 -5.36 -23.43 -14.66
C ASP A 496 -5.79 -22.38 -15.69
N LEU A 497 -6.33 -22.82 -16.84
CA LEU A 497 -6.87 -21.92 -17.85
C LEU A 497 -8.05 -21.09 -17.31
N ALA A 498 -9.02 -21.75 -16.66
CA ALA A 498 -10.17 -21.06 -16.08
C ALA A 498 -9.76 -20.04 -15.01
N LEU A 499 -8.81 -20.41 -14.13
CA LEU A 499 -8.28 -19.52 -13.11
C LEU A 499 -7.57 -18.29 -13.70
N VAL A 500 -6.80 -18.49 -14.76
CA VAL A 500 -6.10 -17.39 -15.45
C VAL A 500 -7.10 -16.42 -16.07
N LEU A 501 -8.16 -16.92 -16.73
CA LEU A 501 -9.22 -16.09 -17.28
C LEU A 501 -10.00 -15.36 -16.19
N ALA A 502 -10.38 -16.05 -15.12
CA ALA A 502 -11.10 -15.44 -14.00
C ALA A 502 -10.25 -14.37 -13.27
N GLN A 503 -8.95 -14.59 -13.11
CA GLN A 503 -8.04 -13.57 -12.57
C GLN A 503 -7.96 -12.33 -13.48
N ARG A 504 -7.93 -12.56 -14.82
CA ARG A 504 -7.99 -11.47 -15.79
C ARG A 504 -9.26 -10.64 -15.61
N ASP A 505 -10.41 -11.31 -15.53
CA ASP A 505 -11.70 -10.62 -15.42
C ASP A 505 -11.80 -9.79 -14.13
N ILE A 506 -11.30 -10.31 -13.00
CA ILE A 506 -11.19 -9.56 -11.74
C ILE A 506 -10.31 -8.32 -11.94
N ALA A 507 -9.12 -8.50 -12.49
CA ALA A 507 -8.17 -7.40 -12.65
C ALA A 507 -8.72 -6.31 -13.59
N LEU A 508 -9.43 -6.67 -14.65
CA LEU A 508 -10.10 -5.73 -15.55
C LEU A 508 -11.25 -5.00 -14.85
N GLN A 509 -12.07 -5.73 -14.09
CA GLN A 509 -13.20 -5.13 -13.37
C GLN A 509 -12.72 -4.14 -12.31
N VAL A 510 -11.72 -4.50 -11.52
CA VAL A 510 -11.19 -3.67 -10.44
C VAL A 510 -10.43 -2.45 -10.96
N SER A 511 -9.58 -2.63 -11.97
CA SER A 511 -8.80 -1.54 -12.55
C SER A 511 -9.61 -0.60 -13.44
N GLY A 512 -10.79 -1.03 -13.89
CA GLY A 512 -11.71 -0.23 -14.69
C GLY A 512 -11.16 0.15 -16.06
N PHE A 513 -10.18 -0.61 -16.59
CA PHE A 513 -9.69 -0.44 -17.95
C PHE A 513 -10.20 -1.56 -18.85
N SER A 514 -10.27 -1.30 -20.14
CA SER A 514 -10.48 -2.28 -21.21
C SER A 514 -9.31 -2.29 -22.16
N CYS A 515 -9.05 -3.43 -22.80
CA CYS A 515 -7.95 -3.60 -23.73
C CYS A 515 -8.41 -4.37 -24.97
N ASN A 516 -7.94 -3.95 -26.14
CA ASN A 516 -8.30 -4.58 -27.40
C ASN A 516 -7.59 -5.91 -27.71
N ILE A 517 -6.55 -6.27 -26.92
CA ILE A 517 -5.78 -7.50 -27.15
C ILE A 517 -5.69 -8.37 -25.91
N ILE A 518 -5.55 -9.68 -26.14
CA ILE A 518 -5.12 -10.66 -25.14
C ILE A 518 -4.15 -11.64 -25.80
N ILE A 519 -3.16 -12.09 -25.04
CA ILE A 519 -2.07 -12.92 -25.53
C ILE A 519 -1.88 -14.10 -24.59
N PHE A 520 -1.98 -15.30 -25.12
CA PHE A 520 -1.73 -16.55 -24.42
C PHE A 520 -0.44 -17.20 -24.90
N ASP A 521 0.54 -17.32 -24.03
CA ASP A 521 1.83 -17.94 -24.35
C ASP A 521 1.88 -19.36 -23.77
N GLU A 522 1.79 -20.35 -24.67
CA GLU A 522 1.91 -21.79 -24.38
C GLU A 522 0.92 -22.33 -23.32
N ILE A 523 -0.26 -21.70 -23.17
CA ILE A 523 -1.24 -22.05 -22.14
C ILE A 523 -1.88 -23.43 -22.34
N LEU A 524 -1.89 -23.91 -23.60
CA LEU A 524 -2.46 -25.20 -23.99
C LEU A 524 -1.41 -26.34 -24.02
N GLU A 525 -0.19 -26.09 -23.59
CA GLU A 525 0.87 -27.09 -23.59
C GLU A 525 0.53 -28.25 -22.63
N ASN A 526 0.79 -29.47 -23.09
CA ASN A 526 0.50 -30.72 -22.36
C ASN A 526 -0.99 -31.03 -22.14
N LEU A 527 -1.88 -30.44 -22.92
CA LEU A 527 -3.25 -30.96 -23.09
C LEU A 527 -3.28 -31.98 -24.24
N ASP A 528 -4.10 -33.00 -24.12
CA ASP A 528 -4.42 -33.86 -25.24
C ASP A 528 -5.23 -33.12 -26.29
N GLU A 529 -5.42 -33.71 -27.46
CA GLU A 529 -6.11 -33.09 -28.60
C GLU A 529 -7.55 -32.69 -28.24
N GLN A 530 -8.26 -33.53 -27.50
CA GLN A 530 -9.64 -33.27 -27.13
C GLN A 530 -9.74 -32.15 -26.11
N ALA A 531 -8.90 -32.13 -25.07
CA ALA A 531 -8.86 -31.06 -24.10
C ALA A 531 -8.39 -29.73 -24.70
N SER A 532 -7.46 -29.80 -25.66
CA SER A 532 -7.02 -28.61 -26.41
C SER A 532 -8.15 -28.00 -27.23
N ASN A 533 -8.94 -28.80 -27.91
CA ASN A 533 -10.08 -28.35 -28.70
C ASN A 533 -11.16 -27.70 -27.83
N VAL A 534 -11.44 -28.27 -26.64
CA VAL A 534 -12.36 -27.67 -25.67
C VAL A 534 -11.84 -26.35 -25.13
N ALA A 535 -10.56 -26.30 -24.78
CA ALA A 535 -9.92 -25.05 -24.31
C ALA A 535 -9.94 -23.96 -25.39
N LEU A 536 -9.70 -24.33 -26.66
CA LEU A 536 -9.79 -23.42 -27.79
C LEU A 536 -11.22 -22.92 -28.04
N THR A 537 -12.23 -23.74 -27.81
CA THR A 537 -13.63 -23.30 -27.87
C THR A 537 -13.90 -22.20 -26.83
N LEU A 538 -13.38 -22.38 -25.60
CA LEU A 538 -13.47 -21.33 -24.58
C LEU A 538 -12.70 -20.06 -24.99
N LEU A 539 -11.49 -20.19 -25.51
CA LEU A 539 -10.71 -19.03 -25.97
C LEU A 539 -11.37 -18.31 -27.15
N ASN A 540 -12.02 -19.05 -28.04
CA ASN A 540 -12.79 -18.47 -29.12
C ASN A 540 -13.98 -17.65 -28.61
N SER A 541 -14.71 -18.14 -27.60
CA SER A 541 -15.79 -17.33 -26.99
C SER A 541 -15.25 -16.06 -26.31
N VAL A 542 -14.06 -16.13 -25.70
CA VAL A 542 -13.38 -14.94 -25.15
C VAL A 542 -12.95 -13.99 -26.27
N SER A 543 -12.57 -14.50 -27.45
CA SER A 543 -12.17 -13.65 -28.59
C SER A 543 -13.32 -12.84 -29.18
N GLU A 544 -14.58 -13.25 -29.00
CA GLU A 544 -15.76 -12.49 -29.43
C GLU A 544 -15.94 -11.17 -28.63
N GLU A 545 -15.35 -11.11 -27.44
CA GLU A 545 -15.39 -9.92 -26.57
C GLU A 545 -14.19 -8.97 -26.79
N ILE A 546 -13.20 -9.35 -27.60
CA ILE A 546 -11.92 -8.67 -27.74
C ILE A 546 -11.58 -8.55 -29.23
N GLU A 547 -10.98 -7.44 -29.65
CA GLU A 547 -10.63 -7.22 -31.08
C GLU A 547 -9.58 -8.21 -31.60
N SER A 548 -8.62 -8.63 -30.74
CA SER A 548 -7.56 -9.54 -31.15
C SER A 548 -7.11 -10.46 -30.01
N LEU A 549 -7.18 -11.77 -30.23
CA LEU A 549 -6.67 -12.79 -29.33
C LEU A 549 -5.49 -13.53 -29.98
N TYR A 550 -4.34 -13.46 -29.34
CA TYR A 550 -3.12 -14.13 -29.81
C TYR A 550 -2.85 -15.38 -29.01
N ILE A 551 -2.63 -16.50 -29.68
CA ILE A 551 -2.19 -17.76 -29.05
C ILE A 551 -0.83 -18.19 -29.60
N ILE A 552 0.13 -18.31 -28.71
CA ILE A 552 1.44 -18.86 -29.04
C ILE A 552 1.44 -20.33 -28.68
N SER A 553 1.68 -21.19 -29.69
CA SER A 553 1.67 -22.63 -29.49
C SER A 553 2.66 -23.35 -30.40
N HIS A 554 3.01 -24.58 -29.97
CA HIS A 554 3.78 -25.55 -30.76
C HIS A 554 2.90 -26.47 -31.60
N ASN A 555 1.62 -26.61 -31.23
CA ASN A 555 0.70 -27.56 -31.83
C ASN A 555 -0.06 -26.95 -33.00
N ASN A 556 -0.40 -27.79 -33.98
CA ASN A 556 -1.37 -27.46 -35.03
C ASN A 556 -2.77 -27.80 -34.51
N TYR A 557 -3.58 -26.80 -34.27
CA TYR A 557 -4.95 -26.95 -33.81
C TYR A 557 -5.92 -27.08 -34.98
N SER A 558 -7.02 -27.81 -34.73
CA SER A 558 -8.06 -28.04 -35.74
C SER A 558 -9.08 -26.89 -35.84
N ILE A 559 -9.01 -25.89 -34.95
CA ILE A 559 -9.93 -24.75 -34.95
C ILE A 559 -9.48 -23.71 -35.96
N PRO A 560 -10.39 -23.16 -36.75
CA PRO A 560 -10.07 -22.06 -37.67
C PRO A 560 -9.60 -20.84 -36.89
N VAL A 561 -8.47 -20.31 -37.27
CA VAL A 561 -7.94 -19.02 -36.83
C VAL A 561 -8.11 -18.01 -37.93
N ASP A 562 -8.34 -16.76 -37.62
CA ASP A 562 -8.53 -15.70 -38.64
C ASP A 562 -7.23 -15.39 -39.35
N SER A 563 -6.09 -15.50 -38.63
CA SER A 563 -4.76 -15.32 -39.21
C SER A 563 -3.68 -16.12 -38.50
N THR A 564 -2.57 -16.38 -39.18
CA THR A 564 -1.40 -17.08 -38.61
C THR A 564 -0.15 -16.23 -38.76
N ILE A 565 0.51 -15.96 -37.66
CA ILE A 565 1.84 -15.35 -37.63
C ILE A 565 2.88 -16.47 -37.52
N THR A 566 3.76 -16.56 -38.50
CA THR A 566 4.84 -17.57 -38.52
C THR A 566 6.17 -16.90 -38.24
N VAL A 567 6.81 -17.34 -37.13
CA VAL A 567 8.15 -16.89 -36.74
C VAL A 567 9.17 -17.93 -37.16
N THR A 568 9.95 -17.61 -38.14
CA THR A 568 10.95 -18.50 -38.72
C THR A 568 12.36 -18.09 -38.33
N LYS A 569 13.04 -18.93 -37.56
CA LYS A 569 14.45 -18.75 -37.20
C LYS A 569 15.33 -19.33 -38.26
N ASN A 570 16.22 -18.50 -38.82
CA ASN A 570 17.14 -18.91 -39.87
C ASN A 570 18.43 -19.54 -39.31
N LYS A 571 19.32 -19.98 -40.21
CA LYS A 571 20.63 -20.54 -39.83
C LYS A 571 21.56 -19.55 -39.13
N ASP A 572 21.37 -18.26 -39.34
CA ASP A 572 22.12 -17.19 -38.63
C ASP A 572 21.52 -16.86 -37.27
N GLN A 573 20.56 -17.66 -36.81
CA GLN A 573 19.86 -17.51 -35.52
C GLN A 573 19.05 -16.20 -35.40
N ILE A 574 18.69 -15.62 -36.52
CA ILE A 574 17.82 -14.45 -36.62
C ILE A 574 16.44 -14.93 -37.04
N SER A 575 15.42 -14.43 -36.37
CA SER A 575 14.03 -14.78 -36.64
C SER A 575 13.35 -13.71 -37.48
N SER A 576 12.69 -14.16 -38.58
CA SER A 576 11.78 -13.35 -39.38
C SER A 576 10.32 -13.68 -39.05
N VAL A 577 9.44 -12.73 -39.25
CA VAL A 577 8.00 -12.84 -38.97
C VAL A 577 7.23 -12.68 -40.28
N ASN A 578 6.36 -13.64 -40.61
CA ASN A 578 5.45 -13.61 -41.73
C ASN A 578 4.01 -13.75 -41.23
N ILE A 579 3.11 -12.95 -41.80
CA ILE A 579 1.67 -12.98 -41.52
C ILE A 579 0.97 -13.62 -42.73
N VAL A 580 0.14 -14.64 -42.47
CA VAL A 580 -0.63 -15.36 -43.50
C VAL A 580 -2.10 -15.36 -43.13
#